data_14ecf60f096ae916ec7f8c615eb160c0
#
_entry.id   14ecf60f096ae916ec7f8c615eb160c0
#
_cell.length_a   1.000
_cell.length_b   1.000
_cell.length_c   1.000
_cell.angle_alpha   90.00
_cell.angle_beta   90.00
_cell.angle_gamma   90.00
#
_symmetry.space_group_name_H-M   'P 1'
#
loop_
_entity.id
_entity.type
_entity.pdbx_description
1 polymer ?
#
loop_
_entity_poly.entity_id
_entity_poly.type
_entity_poly.pdbx_seq_one_letter_code
_entity_poly.pdbx_strand_id
1 'polypeptide(L)'
;MVNIQLMSDLHLESHPHFVPQPAPGADVLVLAGDIGSYQAESALTRLEMADFGLQRFANWPCPVLFVPGNHEYDGQEFSQAHARLQETCQRLGLVWLEQTVQVIAGVRFVGCTLWTDFDSPTAARALNSPVTFGQQLVAREKAFRAANFALRKNHALQGGQPMMAEAVRGLGLSSQAWLRQALSPSTSTSSSTDEKTVVVTHFAPSLLSADPRYGVSPGTAGFCNALDDLLPQANLWLHGHLHCPSDYWVGQCRVVANPLGYVRKNEQAAFQPKLCITV
;
A
#
# COMPACT_ATOMS: atom_id res chain seq x y z
N MET A 1 1.76 -17.91 -17.04
CA MET A 1 2.64 -16.97 -16.31
C MET A 1 2.23 -15.56 -16.68
N VAL A 2 2.07 -14.68 -15.69
CA VAL A 2 1.65 -13.29 -15.89
C VAL A 2 2.78 -12.37 -15.43
N ASN A 3 3.14 -11.39 -16.25
CA ASN A 3 4.18 -10.40 -15.97
C ASN A 3 3.54 -9.13 -15.42
N ILE A 4 3.87 -8.77 -14.19
CA ILE A 4 3.29 -7.64 -13.47
C ILE A 4 4.34 -6.54 -13.38
N GLN A 5 4.10 -5.38 -13.99
CA GLN A 5 4.88 -4.17 -13.73
C GLN A 5 4.44 -3.57 -12.41
N LEU A 6 5.37 -3.18 -11.54
CA LEU A 6 5.09 -2.61 -10.23
C LEU A 6 5.65 -1.19 -10.11
N MET A 7 4.81 -0.25 -9.69
CA MET A 7 5.20 1.08 -9.25
C MET A 7 4.46 1.45 -7.96
N SER A 8 5.12 2.16 -7.05
CA SER A 8 4.50 2.75 -5.87
C SER A 8 5.18 4.06 -5.48
N ASP A 9 4.54 4.83 -4.61
CA ASP A 9 5.13 6.02 -3.99
C ASP A 9 5.70 7.01 -5.02
N LEU A 10 4.96 7.25 -6.10
CA LEU A 10 5.41 8.12 -7.18
C LEU A 10 5.43 9.59 -6.78
N HIS A 11 4.60 9.97 -5.80
CA HIS A 11 4.57 11.32 -5.26
C HIS A 11 4.61 12.41 -6.33
N LEU A 12 3.67 12.34 -7.27
CA LEU A 12 3.62 13.24 -8.42
C LEU A 12 3.46 14.72 -8.02
N GLU A 13 3.02 14.99 -6.79
CA GLU A 13 3.05 16.32 -6.19
C GLU A 13 4.48 16.85 -6.01
N SER A 14 5.44 15.95 -5.86
CA SER A 14 6.88 16.26 -5.75
C SER A 14 7.65 15.97 -7.04
N HIS A 15 7.09 15.13 -7.91
CA HIS A 15 7.68 14.71 -9.19
C HIS A 15 6.77 15.08 -10.37
N PRO A 16 6.43 16.37 -10.59
CA PRO A 16 5.45 16.76 -11.62
C PRO A 16 5.88 16.42 -13.05
N HIS A 17 7.16 16.20 -13.28
CA HIS A 17 7.71 15.87 -14.60
C HIS A 17 7.97 14.36 -14.80
N PHE A 18 7.66 13.51 -13.82
CA PHE A 18 7.80 12.06 -13.99
C PHE A 18 6.86 11.56 -15.08
N VAL A 19 7.40 10.86 -16.05
CA VAL A 19 6.66 10.23 -17.16
C VAL A 19 6.76 8.73 -17.01
N PRO A 20 5.69 8.04 -16.59
CA PRO A 20 5.70 6.60 -16.48
C PRO A 20 5.87 5.96 -17.87
N GLN A 21 6.56 4.83 -17.94
CA GLN A 21 6.79 4.09 -19.15
C GLN A 21 6.35 2.64 -19.02
N PRO A 22 5.59 2.10 -19.97
CA PRO A 22 5.25 0.68 -19.98
C PRO A 22 6.50 -0.20 -20.08
N ALA A 23 6.53 -1.26 -19.29
CA ALA A 23 7.53 -2.29 -19.42
C ALA A 23 7.17 -3.23 -20.58
N PRO A 24 8.14 -3.57 -21.45
CA PRO A 24 7.89 -4.52 -22.54
C PRO A 24 7.43 -5.88 -22.00
N GLY A 25 6.31 -6.39 -22.51
CA GLY A 25 5.78 -7.70 -22.14
C GLY A 25 5.06 -7.72 -20.77
N ALA A 26 4.77 -6.57 -20.16
CA ALA A 26 3.91 -6.53 -18.99
C ALA A 26 2.45 -6.81 -19.39
N ASP A 27 1.82 -7.73 -18.69
CA ASP A 27 0.41 -8.11 -18.84
C ASP A 27 -0.51 -7.26 -17.95
N VAL A 28 0.03 -6.70 -16.86
CA VAL A 28 -0.68 -5.88 -15.86
C VAL A 28 0.27 -4.84 -15.28
N LEU A 29 -0.21 -3.61 -15.05
CA LEU A 29 0.46 -2.63 -14.20
C LEU A 29 -0.22 -2.58 -12.83
N VAL A 30 0.55 -2.65 -11.76
CA VAL A 30 0.10 -2.42 -10.39
C VAL A 30 0.66 -1.10 -9.87
N LEU A 31 -0.23 -0.23 -9.43
CA LEU A 31 0.05 1.01 -8.71
C LEU A 31 -0.28 0.79 -7.23
N ALA A 32 0.75 0.60 -6.41
CA ALA A 32 0.59 0.26 -4.99
C ALA A 32 0.61 1.49 -4.06
N GLY A 33 -0.16 2.51 -4.41
CA GLY A 33 -0.45 3.69 -3.59
C GLY A 33 0.57 4.82 -3.65
N ASP A 34 0.19 5.95 -3.08
CA ASP A 34 0.95 7.21 -3.01
C ASP A 34 1.40 7.70 -4.40
N ILE A 35 0.46 7.69 -5.35
CA ILE A 35 0.70 8.18 -6.71
C ILE A 35 0.72 9.70 -6.72
N GLY A 36 -0.21 10.34 -5.99
CA GLY A 36 -0.22 11.79 -5.88
C GLY A 36 -1.04 12.31 -4.72
N SER A 37 -0.62 13.44 -4.16
CA SER A 37 -1.17 14.06 -2.96
C SER A 37 -1.58 15.52 -3.21
N TYR A 38 -2.60 15.98 -2.49
CA TYR A 38 -3.02 17.39 -2.44
C TYR A 38 -2.61 18.09 -1.14
N GLN A 39 -1.55 17.61 -0.50
CA GLN A 39 -0.94 18.30 0.64
C GLN A 39 -0.58 19.76 0.31
N ALA A 40 -0.31 20.55 1.33
CA ALA A 40 0.13 21.93 1.15
C ALA A 40 1.32 22.02 0.17
N GLU A 41 1.28 23.01 -0.74
CA GLU A 41 2.28 23.23 -1.79
C GLU A 41 2.40 22.13 -2.87
N SER A 42 1.43 21.23 -2.96
CA SER A 42 1.38 20.19 -4.00
C SER A 42 1.50 20.78 -5.41
N ALA A 43 2.37 20.22 -6.24
CA ALA A 43 2.45 20.57 -7.65
C ALA A 43 1.16 20.23 -8.40
N LEU A 44 0.43 19.17 -7.99
CA LEU A 44 -0.87 18.80 -8.58
C LEU A 44 -1.91 19.90 -8.38
N THR A 45 -1.94 20.52 -7.19
CA THR A 45 -2.82 21.68 -6.92
C THR A 45 -2.45 22.87 -7.76
N ARG A 46 -1.14 23.19 -7.85
CA ARG A 46 -0.66 24.33 -8.68
C ARG A 46 -0.91 24.15 -10.17
N LEU A 47 -0.96 22.90 -10.64
CA LEU A 47 -1.23 22.56 -12.05
C LEU A 47 -2.72 22.28 -12.29
N GLU A 48 -3.59 22.57 -11.31
CA GLU A 48 -5.04 22.36 -11.37
C GLU A 48 -5.44 20.92 -11.75
N MET A 49 -4.59 19.94 -11.43
CA MET A 49 -4.87 18.53 -11.68
C MET A 49 -5.80 18.00 -10.60
N ALA A 50 -6.97 17.47 -10.99
CA ALA A 50 -7.99 17.00 -10.06
C ALA A 50 -8.11 15.46 -10.01
N ASP A 51 -7.13 14.74 -10.53
CA ASP A 51 -7.15 13.30 -10.77
C ASP A 51 -6.05 12.52 -10.01
N PHE A 52 -5.45 13.13 -9.01
CA PHE A 52 -4.33 12.56 -8.23
C PHE A 52 -3.10 12.19 -9.09
N GLY A 53 -3.00 12.75 -10.31
CA GLY A 53 -1.97 12.40 -11.30
C GLY A 53 -2.24 11.09 -12.04
N LEU A 54 -3.37 10.43 -11.80
CA LEU A 54 -3.74 9.14 -12.38
C LEU A 54 -4.00 9.22 -13.90
N GLN A 55 -4.28 10.41 -14.45
CA GLN A 55 -4.43 10.62 -15.90
C GLN A 55 -3.22 10.13 -16.70
N ARG A 56 -2.02 10.08 -16.09
CA ARG A 56 -0.79 9.59 -16.75
C ARG A 56 -0.83 8.11 -17.09
N PHE A 57 -1.77 7.38 -16.49
CA PHE A 57 -1.97 5.94 -16.69
C PHE A 57 -3.21 5.63 -17.53
N ALA A 58 -3.96 6.65 -17.95
CA ALA A 58 -5.05 6.48 -18.90
C ALA A 58 -4.48 5.95 -20.25
N ASN A 59 -5.21 5.03 -20.87
CA ASN A 59 -4.78 4.36 -22.13
C ASN A 59 -3.46 3.58 -22.00
N TRP A 60 -3.13 3.10 -20.81
CA TRP A 60 -1.99 2.19 -20.62
C TRP A 60 -2.18 0.92 -21.46
N PRO A 61 -1.10 0.32 -22.03
CA PRO A 61 -1.24 -0.79 -22.99
C PRO A 61 -1.73 -2.11 -22.37
N CYS A 62 -1.86 -2.17 -21.04
CA CYS A 62 -2.43 -3.31 -20.33
C CYS A 62 -3.31 -2.81 -19.17
N PRO A 63 -4.13 -3.67 -18.52
CA PRO A 63 -4.90 -3.30 -17.33
C PRO A 63 -4.04 -2.67 -16.25
N VAL A 64 -4.54 -1.59 -15.63
CA VAL A 64 -3.88 -0.90 -14.52
C VAL A 64 -4.71 -1.10 -13.26
N LEU A 65 -4.14 -1.76 -12.26
CA LEU A 65 -4.73 -1.93 -10.95
C LEU A 65 -4.19 -0.86 -10.01
N PHE A 66 -5.07 -0.21 -9.28
CA PHE A 66 -4.71 0.84 -8.34
C PHE A 66 -5.25 0.55 -6.94
N VAL A 67 -4.35 0.49 -5.98
CA VAL A 67 -4.63 0.54 -4.53
C VAL A 67 -4.23 1.93 -4.04
N PRO A 68 -5.10 2.68 -3.36
CA PRO A 68 -4.70 3.98 -2.80
C PRO A 68 -3.71 3.83 -1.65
N GLY A 69 -2.83 4.81 -1.48
CA GLY A 69 -1.99 4.95 -0.30
C GLY A 69 -2.61 5.93 0.70
N ASN A 70 -1.80 6.36 1.67
CA ASN A 70 -2.27 7.33 2.66
C ASN A 70 -2.23 8.78 2.13
N HIS A 71 -1.30 9.09 1.25
CA HIS A 71 -1.10 10.45 0.74
C HIS A 71 -2.17 10.89 -0.27
N GLU A 72 -2.92 9.97 -0.88
CA GLU A 72 -4.10 10.33 -1.67
C GLU A 72 -5.18 11.05 -0.85
N TYR A 73 -5.18 10.88 0.48
CA TYR A 73 -6.17 11.47 1.38
C TYR A 73 -5.71 12.76 2.06
N ASP A 74 -4.47 13.17 1.87
CA ASP A 74 -3.89 14.34 2.55
C ASP A 74 -4.69 15.61 2.32
N GLY A 75 -4.99 16.30 3.42
CA GLY A 75 -5.69 17.58 3.42
C GLY A 75 -7.17 17.51 3.01
N GLN A 76 -7.73 16.32 2.87
CA GLN A 76 -9.09 16.10 2.37
C GLN A 76 -9.95 15.31 3.37
N GLU A 77 -11.27 15.52 3.31
CA GLU A 77 -12.22 14.66 4.00
C GLU A 77 -12.11 13.24 3.43
N PHE A 78 -11.79 12.26 4.28
CA PHE A 78 -11.46 10.88 3.88
C PHE A 78 -12.51 10.26 2.96
N SER A 79 -13.78 10.32 3.36
CA SER A 79 -14.88 9.73 2.59
C SER A 79 -15.06 10.37 1.21
N GLN A 80 -14.87 11.69 1.12
CA GLN A 80 -14.98 12.42 -0.14
C GLN A 80 -13.80 12.11 -1.08
N ALA A 81 -12.58 12.09 -0.53
CA ALA A 81 -11.39 11.70 -1.30
C ALA A 81 -11.50 10.26 -1.82
N HIS A 82 -12.00 9.34 -0.97
CA HIS A 82 -12.20 7.94 -1.35
C HIS A 82 -13.18 7.78 -2.51
N ALA A 83 -14.35 8.43 -2.44
CA ALA A 83 -15.34 8.42 -3.51
C ALA A 83 -14.76 9.04 -4.81
N ARG A 84 -14.06 10.17 -4.70
CA ARG A 84 -13.43 10.83 -5.84
C ARG A 84 -12.35 9.99 -6.50
N LEU A 85 -11.56 9.25 -5.72
CA LEU A 85 -10.56 8.31 -6.26
C LEU A 85 -11.22 7.19 -7.04
N GLN A 86 -12.28 6.59 -6.49
CA GLN A 86 -13.02 5.54 -7.16
C GLN A 86 -13.65 6.02 -8.47
N GLU A 87 -14.29 7.18 -8.47
CA GLU A 87 -14.85 7.83 -9.67
C GLU A 87 -13.77 8.15 -10.72
N THR A 88 -12.61 8.62 -10.25
CA THR A 88 -11.46 8.90 -11.13
C THR A 88 -10.95 7.61 -11.79
N CYS A 89 -10.80 6.52 -11.05
CA CYS A 89 -10.43 5.23 -11.62
C CYS A 89 -11.44 4.77 -12.68
N GLN A 90 -12.73 4.84 -12.36
CA GLN A 90 -13.80 4.48 -13.32
C GLN A 90 -13.72 5.32 -14.60
N ARG A 91 -13.57 6.63 -14.48
CA ARG A 91 -13.47 7.56 -15.61
C ARG A 91 -12.24 7.31 -16.48
N LEU A 92 -11.11 6.92 -15.88
CA LEU A 92 -9.85 6.68 -16.56
C LEU A 92 -9.66 5.25 -17.04
N GLY A 93 -10.60 4.35 -16.75
CA GLY A 93 -10.50 2.93 -17.09
C GLY A 93 -9.48 2.16 -16.25
N LEU A 94 -9.16 2.65 -15.05
CA LEU A 94 -8.30 1.98 -14.07
C LEU A 94 -9.13 1.04 -13.20
N VAL A 95 -8.55 -0.09 -12.83
CA VAL A 95 -9.19 -1.06 -11.93
C VAL A 95 -8.97 -0.62 -10.49
N TRP A 96 -10.05 -0.20 -9.84
CA TRP A 96 -10.05 0.11 -8.40
C TRP A 96 -9.89 -1.17 -7.58
N LEU A 97 -8.82 -1.26 -6.80
CA LEU A 97 -8.46 -2.47 -6.05
C LEU A 97 -8.45 -2.23 -4.52
N GLU A 98 -9.31 -1.37 -4.01
CA GLU A 98 -9.45 -1.14 -2.56
C GLU A 98 -10.57 -2.02 -2.00
N GLN A 99 -10.21 -2.95 -1.12
CA GLN A 99 -11.07 -3.98 -0.54
C GLN A 99 -11.88 -4.73 -1.62
N THR A 100 -11.20 -5.09 -2.71
CA THR A 100 -11.78 -5.83 -3.83
C THR A 100 -10.88 -6.96 -4.29
N VAL A 101 -11.50 -7.91 -4.99
CA VAL A 101 -10.81 -9.03 -5.63
C VAL A 101 -11.10 -8.96 -7.13
N GLN A 102 -10.05 -9.08 -7.95
CA GLN A 102 -10.14 -9.08 -9.41
C GLN A 102 -9.38 -10.29 -9.98
N VAL A 103 -9.91 -10.89 -11.03
CA VAL A 103 -9.20 -11.94 -11.76
C VAL A 103 -8.81 -11.40 -13.13
N ILE A 104 -7.52 -11.35 -13.41
CA ILE A 104 -6.97 -10.85 -14.67
C ILE A 104 -5.96 -11.87 -15.18
N ALA A 105 -6.12 -12.29 -16.43
CA ALA A 105 -5.26 -13.30 -17.08
C ALA A 105 -5.12 -14.60 -16.27
N GLY A 106 -6.16 -15.01 -15.51
CA GLY A 106 -6.15 -16.22 -14.69
C GLY A 106 -5.40 -16.07 -13.35
N VAL A 107 -4.99 -14.86 -12.98
CA VAL A 107 -4.39 -14.53 -11.68
C VAL A 107 -5.39 -13.75 -10.84
N ARG A 108 -5.52 -14.15 -9.58
CA ARG A 108 -6.41 -13.54 -8.60
C ARG A 108 -5.66 -12.43 -7.87
N PHE A 109 -6.07 -11.18 -8.07
CA PHE A 109 -5.56 -10.01 -7.39
C PHE A 109 -6.47 -9.63 -6.23
N VAL A 110 -5.91 -9.53 -5.03
CA VAL A 110 -6.61 -9.16 -3.78
C VAL A 110 -5.96 -7.89 -3.26
N GLY A 111 -6.69 -6.78 -3.18
CA GLY A 111 -6.06 -5.52 -2.81
C GLY A 111 -6.81 -4.70 -1.79
N CYS A 112 -6.04 -3.99 -0.97
CA CYS A 112 -6.51 -2.94 -0.06
C CYS A 112 -5.33 -2.05 0.36
N THR A 113 -5.63 -0.82 0.82
CA THR A 113 -4.60 0.08 1.39
C THR A 113 -3.83 -0.59 2.53
N LEU A 114 -4.46 -1.48 3.30
CA LEU A 114 -3.91 -2.14 4.48
C LEU A 114 -3.33 -1.14 5.48
N TRP A 115 -4.13 -0.20 5.94
CA TRP A 115 -3.74 0.71 7.02
C TRP A 115 -3.15 -0.06 8.21
N THR A 116 -2.32 0.59 9.02
CA THR A 116 -1.66 -0.07 10.14
C THR A 116 -2.53 -0.14 11.40
N ASP A 117 -2.36 -1.22 12.18
CA ASP A 117 -2.95 -1.37 13.52
C ASP A 117 -2.03 -0.88 14.66
N PHE A 118 -0.80 -0.48 14.34
CA PHE A 118 0.25 -0.05 15.25
C PHE A 118 0.73 -1.12 16.26
N ASP A 119 0.44 -2.38 16.02
CA ASP A 119 0.79 -3.48 16.93
C ASP A 119 2.00 -4.30 16.45
N SER A 120 2.50 -4.06 15.24
CA SER A 120 3.54 -4.90 14.60
C SER A 120 4.80 -5.13 15.44
N PRO A 121 5.42 -4.16 16.18
CA PRO A 121 6.60 -4.43 16.97
C PRO A 121 6.36 -5.36 18.15
N THR A 122 5.16 -5.32 18.73
CA THR A 122 4.78 -6.22 19.82
C THR A 122 4.35 -7.59 19.33
N ALA A 123 3.68 -7.67 18.18
CA ALA A 123 3.33 -8.92 17.53
C ALA A 123 4.58 -9.72 17.17
N ALA A 124 5.58 -9.09 16.52
CA ALA A 124 6.85 -9.74 16.23
C ALA A 124 7.61 -10.21 17.49
N ARG A 125 7.57 -9.43 18.56
CA ARG A 125 8.15 -9.84 19.85
C ARG A 125 7.42 -11.04 20.46
N ALA A 126 6.11 -11.10 20.31
CA ALA A 126 5.27 -12.18 20.86
C ALA A 126 5.61 -13.54 20.26
N LEU A 127 6.21 -13.60 19.06
CA LEU A 127 6.68 -14.84 18.45
C LEU A 127 7.84 -15.47 19.26
N ASN A 128 8.63 -14.67 19.96
CA ASN A 128 9.83 -15.09 20.67
C ASN A 128 9.70 -15.03 22.21
N SER A 129 8.73 -14.31 22.73
CA SER A 129 8.55 -14.13 24.17
C SER A 129 7.12 -13.70 24.49
N PRO A 130 6.50 -14.22 25.56
CA PRO A 130 5.17 -13.78 25.97
C PRO A 130 5.11 -12.26 26.17
N VAL A 131 4.13 -11.62 25.59
CA VAL A 131 3.86 -10.19 25.74
C VAL A 131 2.54 -10.03 26.45
N THR A 132 2.54 -9.33 27.59
CA THR A 132 1.31 -9.06 28.34
C THR A 132 0.48 -8.00 27.66
N PHE A 133 -0.84 -8.00 27.95
CA PHE A 133 -1.75 -6.96 27.44
C PHE A 133 -1.30 -5.53 27.84
N GLY A 134 -0.82 -5.36 29.06
CA GLY A 134 -0.28 -4.06 29.50
C GLY A 134 0.95 -3.61 28.69
N GLN A 135 1.83 -4.54 28.34
CA GLN A 135 2.98 -4.24 27.47
C GLN A 135 2.56 -3.86 26.05
N GLN A 136 1.52 -4.51 25.52
CA GLN A 136 0.96 -4.14 24.21
C GLN A 136 0.39 -2.73 24.22
N LEU A 137 -0.39 -2.37 25.23
CA LEU A 137 -0.96 -1.03 25.38
C LEU A 137 0.13 0.04 25.46
N VAL A 138 1.15 -0.15 26.28
CA VAL A 138 2.27 0.80 26.43
C VAL A 138 3.04 0.95 25.12
N ALA A 139 3.27 -0.13 24.37
CA ALA A 139 3.96 -0.07 23.09
C ALA A 139 3.10 0.67 22.04
N ARG A 140 1.80 0.39 21.98
CA ARG A 140 0.86 1.08 21.09
C ARG A 140 0.78 2.57 21.39
N GLU A 141 0.74 2.98 22.64
CA GLU A 141 0.80 4.40 23.00
C GLU A 141 2.07 5.10 22.51
N LYS A 142 3.22 4.40 22.57
CA LYS A 142 4.47 4.94 22.01
C LYS A 142 4.39 5.06 20.51
N ALA A 143 3.84 4.05 19.82
CA ALA A 143 3.60 4.06 18.38
C ALA A 143 2.65 5.20 17.98
N PHE A 144 1.53 5.38 18.68
CA PHE A 144 0.60 6.47 18.45
C PHE A 144 1.25 7.85 18.60
N ARG A 145 2.07 8.04 19.64
CA ARG A 145 2.80 9.32 19.83
C ARG A 145 3.74 9.60 18.66
N ALA A 146 4.47 8.58 18.19
CA ALA A 146 5.37 8.70 17.06
C ALA A 146 4.60 9.03 15.76
N ALA A 147 3.54 8.29 15.47
CA ALA A 147 2.69 8.49 14.29
C ALA A 147 1.98 9.85 14.31
N ASN A 148 1.42 10.26 15.45
CA ASN A 148 0.70 11.52 15.60
C ASN A 148 1.60 12.74 15.37
N PHE A 149 2.90 12.62 15.59
CA PHE A 149 3.84 13.68 15.24
C PHE A 149 3.91 13.93 13.72
N ALA A 150 3.88 12.86 12.92
CA ALA A 150 3.84 12.95 11.46
C ALA A 150 2.44 13.33 10.95
N LEU A 151 1.40 12.69 11.48
CA LEU A 151 0.00 12.89 11.08
C LEU A 151 -0.50 14.32 11.33
N ARG A 152 0.09 15.08 12.26
CA ARG A 152 -0.22 16.51 12.44
C ARG A 152 0.16 17.36 11.25
N LYS A 153 1.06 16.89 10.40
CA LYS A 153 1.54 17.63 9.23
C LYS A 153 0.81 17.21 7.96
N ASN A 154 0.70 15.90 7.77
CA ASN A 154 0.07 15.27 6.61
C ASN A 154 -0.98 14.28 7.12
N HIS A 155 -2.24 14.55 6.88
CA HIS A 155 -3.35 13.73 7.39
C HIS A 155 -4.59 13.89 6.52
N ALA A 156 -5.40 12.85 6.48
CA ALA A 156 -6.79 12.94 6.06
C ALA A 156 -7.63 13.63 7.14
N LEU A 157 -8.79 14.13 6.77
CA LEU A 157 -9.78 14.69 7.69
C LEU A 157 -10.95 13.72 7.86
N GLN A 158 -11.54 13.71 9.04
CA GLN A 158 -12.79 13.02 9.35
C GLN A 158 -13.69 13.95 10.16
N GLY A 159 -14.81 14.34 9.57
CA GLY A 159 -15.68 15.34 10.16
C GLY A 159 -14.99 16.70 10.36
N GLY A 160 -14.11 17.09 9.45
CA GLY A 160 -13.31 18.32 9.52
C GLY A 160 -12.17 18.30 10.54
N GLN A 161 -11.92 17.18 11.22
CA GLN A 161 -10.81 17.02 12.18
C GLN A 161 -9.74 16.09 11.63
N PRO A 162 -8.46 16.31 11.98
CA PRO A 162 -7.37 15.44 11.56
C PRO A 162 -7.58 13.98 11.99
N MET A 163 -7.41 13.05 11.07
CA MET A 163 -7.38 11.63 11.39
C MET A 163 -6.04 11.28 12.05
N MET A 164 -6.09 11.07 13.36
CA MET A 164 -4.92 10.69 14.15
C MET A 164 -4.76 9.17 14.22
N ALA A 165 -3.68 8.69 14.83
CA ALA A 165 -3.32 7.27 14.86
C ALA A 165 -4.45 6.31 15.32
N GLU A 166 -5.32 6.75 16.22
CA GLU A 166 -6.44 5.95 16.69
C GLU A 166 -7.48 5.71 15.57
N ALA A 167 -7.82 6.74 14.79
CA ALA A 167 -8.71 6.62 13.64
C ALA A 167 -8.07 5.78 12.52
N VAL A 168 -6.79 6.00 12.25
CA VAL A 168 -6.01 5.19 11.28
C VAL A 168 -6.00 3.72 11.70
N ARG A 169 -5.84 3.43 13.00
CA ARG A 169 -5.93 2.06 13.52
C ARG A 169 -7.27 1.40 13.23
N GLY A 170 -8.36 2.13 13.33
CA GLY A 170 -9.69 1.62 12.98
C GLY A 170 -9.75 1.13 11.53
N LEU A 171 -9.19 1.90 10.59
CA LEU A 171 -9.06 1.51 9.18
C LEU A 171 -8.15 0.28 9.02
N GLY A 172 -7.03 0.22 9.76
CA GLY A 172 -6.11 -0.91 9.74
C GLY A 172 -6.76 -2.21 10.15
N LEU A 173 -7.49 -2.20 11.28
CA LEU A 173 -8.22 -3.38 11.75
C LEU A 173 -9.31 -3.84 10.76
N SER A 174 -10.03 -2.89 10.16
CA SER A 174 -11.03 -3.20 9.14
C SER A 174 -10.39 -3.82 7.89
N SER A 175 -9.29 -3.24 7.40
CA SER A 175 -8.55 -3.77 6.23
C SER A 175 -8.01 -5.17 6.49
N GLN A 176 -7.44 -5.42 7.67
CA GLN A 176 -6.93 -6.74 8.05
C GLN A 176 -8.05 -7.77 8.16
N ALA A 177 -9.20 -7.42 8.75
CA ALA A 177 -10.34 -8.32 8.85
C ALA A 177 -10.86 -8.71 7.44
N TRP A 178 -11.02 -7.73 6.56
CA TRP A 178 -11.41 -7.96 5.18
C TRP A 178 -10.40 -8.86 4.44
N LEU A 179 -9.11 -8.55 4.57
CA LEU A 179 -8.05 -9.30 3.89
C LEU A 179 -7.99 -10.76 4.34
N ARG A 180 -8.13 -11.03 5.65
CA ARG A 180 -8.24 -12.40 6.18
C ARG A 180 -9.42 -13.14 5.59
N GLN A 181 -10.57 -12.50 5.47
CA GLN A 181 -11.74 -13.08 4.83
C GLN A 181 -11.51 -13.34 3.35
N ALA A 182 -10.93 -12.36 2.63
CA ALA A 182 -10.66 -12.48 1.21
C ALA A 182 -9.64 -13.59 0.89
N LEU A 183 -8.66 -13.82 1.74
CA LEU A 183 -7.64 -14.87 1.56
C LEU A 183 -8.07 -16.23 2.09
N SER A 184 -9.15 -16.30 2.90
CA SER A 184 -9.64 -17.58 3.40
C SER A 184 -9.99 -18.53 2.25
N PRO A 185 -9.68 -19.84 2.37
CA PRO A 185 -10.02 -20.82 1.35
C PRO A 185 -11.53 -20.77 1.04
N SER A 186 -11.87 -20.58 -0.23
CA SER A 186 -13.27 -20.61 -0.67
C SER A 186 -13.82 -22.01 -0.44
N THR A 187 -14.97 -22.13 0.23
CA THR A 187 -15.70 -23.40 0.39
C THR A 187 -16.37 -23.86 -0.90
N SER A 188 -16.26 -23.07 -1.98
CA SER A 188 -16.76 -23.46 -3.30
C SER A 188 -15.85 -24.49 -3.94
N THR A 189 -16.40 -25.62 -4.29
CA THR A 189 -15.78 -26.84 -4.85
C THR A 189 -15.21 -26.69 -6.27
N SER A 190 -14.95 -25.48 -6.75
CA SER A 190 -14.50 -25.20 -8.12
C SER A 190 -13.21 -24.36 -8.25
N SER A 191 -12.46 -24.14 -7.16
CA SER A 191 -11.13 -23.53 -7.31
C SER A 191 -10.18 -24.56 -7.89
N SER A 192 -9.68 -24.32 -9.10
CA SER A 192 -8.56 -25.08 -9.65
C SER A 192 -7.38 -24.92 -8.68
N THR A 193 -6.71 -26.01 -8.34
CA THR A 193 -5.54 -26.04 -7.42
C THR A 193 -4.34 -25.21 -7.93
N ASP A 194 -4.48 -24.58 -9.10
CA ASP A 194 -3.42 -23.83 -9.82
C ASP A 194 -3.64 -22.30 -9.86
N GLU A 195 -4.72 -21.77 -9.25
CA GLU A 195 -4.98 -20.33 -9.30
C GLU A 195 -3.95 -19.57 -8.47
N LYS A 196 -3.14 -18.74 -9.13
CA LYS A 196 -2.16 -17.87 -8.46
C LYS A 196 -2.85 -16.69 -7.80
N THR A 197 -2.48 -16.40 -6.55
CA THR A 197 -2.97 -15.24 -5.80
C THR A 197 -1.87 -14.21 -5.63
N VAL A 198 -2.15 -12.97 -6.03
CA VAL A 198 -1.32 -11.78 -5.83
C VAL A 198 -2.04 -10.85 -4.88
N VAL A 199 -1.41 -10.52 -3.76
CA VAL A 199 -1.92 -9.50 -2.83
C VAL A 199 -1.24 -8.18 -3.15
N VAL A 200 -2.03 -7.11 -3.18
CA VAL A 200 -1.54 -5.74 -3.39
C VAL A 200 -1.98 -4.88 -2.21
N THR A 201 -1.02 -4.32 -1.51
CA THR A 201 -1.30 -3.38 -0.41
C THR A 201 -0.45 -2.12 -0.58
N HIS A 202 -0.82 -1.03 0.11
CA HIS A 202 0.08 0.11 0.20
C HIS A 202 1.02 -0.06 1.41
N PHE A 203 0.47 -0.26 2.61
CA PHE A 203 1.30 -0.53 3.80
C PHE A 203 1.93 -1.92 3.73
N ALA A 204 3.13 -2.04 4.32
CA ALA A 204 3.84 -3.30 4.33
C ALA A 204 3.16 -4.37 5.21
N PRO A 205 3.13 -5.64 4.75
CA PRO A 205 2.49 -6.72 5.50
C PRO A 205 3.33 -7.21 6.70
N SER A 206 4.63 -6.99 6.68
CA SER A 206 5.58 -7.57 7.64
C SER A 206 6.66 -6.57 8.04
N LEU A 207 7.21 -6.74 9.24
CA LEU A 207 8.41 -6.03 9.70
C LEU A 207 9.68 -6.40 8.91
N LEU A 208 9.66 -7.48 8.13
CA LEU A 208 10.76 -7.83 7.22
C LEU A 208 10.95 -6.77 6.11
N SER A 209 9.91 -5.99 5.80
CA SER A 209 9.99 -4.85 4.89
C SER A 209 10.53 -3.56 5.56
N ALA A 210 10.72 -3.55 6.87
CA ALA A 210 11.20 -2.35 7.58
C ALA A 210 12.54 -1.89 7.02
N ASP A 211 12.66 -0.57 6.80
CA ASP A 211 13.89 0.01 6.26
C ASP A 211 15.05 -0.20 7.23
N PRO A 212 16.10 -0.92 6.83
CA PRO A 212 17.24 -1.23 7.70
C PRO A 212 18.02 0.02 8.14
N ARG A 213 17.89 1.14 7.42
CA ARG A 213 18.54 2.41 7.80
C ARG A 213 18.03 2.96 9.12
N TYR A 214 16.77 2.66 9.47
CA TYR A 214 16.11 3.19 10.68
C TYR A 214 15.93 2.13 11.78
N GLY A 215 16.03 0.84 11.42
CA GLY A 215 15.74 -0.27 12.34
C GLY A 215 14.29 -0.31 12.80
N VAL A 216 14.00 -1.17 13.78
CA VAL A 216 12.67 -1.29 14.37
C VAL A 216 12.53 -0.36 15.57
N SER A 217 11.60 0.58 15.48
CA SER A 217 11.31 1.59 16.49
C SER A 217 9.80 1.70 16.71
N PRO A 218 9.31 2.44 17.72
CA PRO A 218 7.88 2.70 17.83
C PRO A 218 7.25 3.32 16.58
N GLY A 219 8.03 4.12 15.82
CA GLY A 219 7.58 4.71 14.55
C GLY A 219 7.34 3.66 13.46
N THR A 220 8.10 2.57 13.43
CA THR A 220 7.95 1.49 12.44
C THR A 220 6.54 0.89 12.44
N ALA A 221 5.85 0.92 13.58
CA ALA A 221 4.46 0.49 13.69
C ALA A 221 3.48 1.31 12.82
N GLY A 222 3.87 2.52 12.42
CA GLY A 222 3.09 3.34 11.49
C GLY A 222 3.30 2.99 10.02
N PHE A 223 4.20 2.07 9.71
CA PHE A 223 4.59 1.70 8.34
C PHE A 223 4.39 0.22 8.02
N CYS A 224 4.51 -0.65 9.01
CA CYS A 224 4.45 -2.09 8.83
C CYS A 224 3.36 -2.71 9.70
N ASN A 225 2.71 -3.71 9.15
CA ASN A 225 1.88 -4.64 9.89
C ASN A 225 2.69 -5.89 10.32
N ALA A 226 2.06 -6.86 10.97
CA ALA A 226 2.65 -8.16 11.30
C ALA A 226 1.68 -9.26 10.87
N LEU A 227 1.57 -9.45 9.56
CA LEU A 227 0.66 -10.40 8.92
C LEU A 227 1.42 -11.56 8.29
N ASP A 228 2.54 -11.95 8.92
CA ASP A 228 3.39 -13.04 8.43
C ASP A 228 2.62 -14.36 8.32
N ASP A 229 1.55 -14.53 9.10
CA ASP A 229 0.62 -15.66 9.04
C ASP A 229 -0.24 -15.70 7.75
N LEU A 230 -0.42 -14.56 7.07
CA LEU A 230 -1.18 -14.47 5.82
C LEU A 230 -0.29 -14.65 4.58
N LEU A 231 1.01 -14.36 4.67
CA LEU A 231 1.91 -14.44 3.52
C LEU A 231 1.86 -15.81 2.81
N PRO A 232 1.81 -16.96 3.52
CA PRO A 232 1.71 -18.26 2.86
C PRO A 232 0.44 -18.50 2.04
N GLN A 233 -0.56 -17.64 2.16
CA GLN A 233 -1.83 -17.73 1.40
C GLN A 233 -1.75 -17.01 0.04
N ALA A 234 -0.61 -16.38 -0.26
CA ALA A 234 -0.34 -15.71 -1.53
C ALA A 234 0.92 -16.28 -2.21
N ASN A 235 1.00 -16.13 -3.53
CA ASN A 235 2.21 -16.42 -4.29
C ASN A 235 3.12 -15.18 -4.38
N LEU A 236 2.50 -14.00 -4.42
CA LEU A 236 3.20 -12.72 -4.53
C LEU A 236 2.46 -11.68 -3.69
N TRP A 237 3.21 -10.84 -2.97
CA TRP A 237 2.70 -9.70 -2.24
C TRP A 237 3.43 -8.44 -2.67
N LEU A 238 2.69 -7.47 -3.20
CA LEU A 238 3.21 -6.19 -3.69
C LEU A 238 2.81 -5.07 -2.72
N HIS A 239 3.76 -4.20 -2.38
CA HIS A 239 3.46 -3.07 -1.49
C HIS A 239 4.32 -1.83 -1.78
N GLY A 240 4.05 -0.71 -1.06
CA GLY A 240 4.76 0.55 -1.06
C GLY A 240 5.08 1.08 0.33
N HIS A 241 4.86 2.37 0.53
CA HIS A 241 4.84 3.14 1.78
C HIS A 241 6.18 3.41 2.46
N LEU A 242 7.11 2.46 2.49
CA LEU A 242 8.37 2.64 3.22
C LEU A 242 9.44 3.43 2.45
N HIS A 243 9.23 3.72 1.17
CA HIS A 243 10.22 4.31 0.27
C HIS A 243 11.58 3.57 0.29
N CYS A 244 11.52 2.29 0.60
CA CYS A 244 12.66 1.37 0.59
C CYS A 244 12.26 0.15 -0.25
N PRO A 245 13.04 -0.21 -1.30
CA PRO A 245 12.73 -1.39 -2.08
C PRO A 245 12.85 -2.65 -1.23
N SER A 246 11.95 -3.58 -1.47
CA SER A 246 11.93 -4.89 -0.81
C SER A 246 11.82 -5.99 -1.87
N ASP A 247 12.55 -7.07 -1.68
CA ASP A 247 12.43 -8.29 -2.47
C ASP A 247 12.91 -9.47 -1.63
N TYR A 248 11.97 -10.20 -1.03
CA TYR A 248 12.28 -11.32 -0.15
C TYR A 248 11.19 -12.38 -0.19
N TRP A 249 11.47 -13.56 0.36
CA TRP A 249 10.56 -14.69 0.40
C TRP A 249 10.18 -15.07 1.82
N VAL A 250 8.90 -15.39 2.03
CA VAL A 250 8.39 -16.04 3.24
C VAL A 250 7.60 -17.28 2.80
N GLY A 251 8.20 -18.46 3.01
CA GLY A 251 7.66 -19.69 2.43
C GLY A 251 7.61 -19.61 0.90
N GLN A 252 6.42 -19.75 0.33
CA GLN A 252 6.20 -19.64 -1.12
C GLN A 252 5.79 -18.23 -1.60
N CYS A 253 5.59 -17.30 -0.69
CA CYS A 253 5.22 -15.93 -1.03
C CYS A 253 6.46 -15.07 -1.26
N ARG A 254 6.58 -14.45 -2.43
CA ARG A 254 7.55 -13.38 -2.69
C ARG A 254 6.93 -12.04 -2.33
N VAL A 255 7.65 -11.23 -1.54
CA VAL A 255 7.20 -9.88 -1.16
C VAL A 255 8.08 -8.86 -1.86
N VAL A 256 7.46 -7.94 -2.62
CA VAL A 256 8.20 -6.97 -3.45
C VAL A 256 7.63 -5.57 -3.28
N ALA A 257 8.53 -4.57 -3.15
CA ALA A 257 8.21 -3.15 -3.21
C ALA A 257 9.16 -2.42 -4.17
N ASN A 258 8.61 -1.47 -4.95
CA ASN A 258 9.37 -0.68 -5.92
C ASN A 258 8.93 0.81 -5.84
N PRO A 259 9.28 1.49 -4.74
CA PRO A 259 8.90 2.87 -4.52
C PRO A 259 9.83 3.84 -5.25
N LEU A 260 9.28 4.94 -5.80
CA LEU A 260 10.08 6.07 -6.28
C LEU A 260 10.57 6.93 -5.10
N GLY A 261 9.69 7.25 -4.16
CA GLY A 261 10.03 8.03 -2.98
C GLY A 261 10.39 9.49 -3.27
N TYR A 262 11.05 10.17 -2.33
CA TYR A 262 11.38 11.58 -2.44
C TYR A 262 12.85 11.82 -2.84
N VAL A 263 13.09 12.61 -3.91
CA VAL A 263 14.44 13.00 -4.36
C VAL A 263 15.25 13.68 -3.25
N ARG A 264 14.59 14.55 -2.47
CA ARG A 264 15.26 15.27 -1.35
C ARG A 264 15.86 14.33 -0.29
N LYS A 265 15.40 13.05 -0.25
CA LYS A 265 15.90 12.01 0.66
C LYS A 265 16.76 10.98 -0.06
N ASN A 266 17.02 11.17 -1.36
CA ASN A 266 17.74 10.22 -2.22
C ASN A 266 17.11 8.82 -2.27
N GLU A 267 15.77 8.74 -2.17
CA GLU A 267 15.03 7.47 -2.15
C GLU A 267 14.85 6.88 -3.56
N GLN A 268 14.85 7.73 -4.60
CA GLN A 268 14.63 7.34 -6.00
C GLN A 268 15.76 6.49 -6.61
N ALA A 269 16.94 6.41 -5.97
CA ALA A 269 18.13 5.80 -6.56
C ALA A 269 17.95 4.29 -6.89
N ALA A 270 17.09 3.60 -6.15
CA ALA A 270 16.82 2.18 -6.32
C ALA A 270 15.54 1.88 -7.12
N PHE A 271 14.76 2.90 -7.49
CA PHE A 271 13.54 2.73 -8.26
C PHE A 271 13.80 2.19 -9.66
N GLN A 272 13.05 1.19 -10.06
CA GLN A 272 13.13 0.56 -11.37
C GLN A 272 11.85 0.82 -12.17
N PRO A 273 11.83 1.79 -13.12
CA PRO A 273 10.60 2.20 -13.81
C PRO A 273 9.90 1.08 -14.58
N LYS A 274 10.65 0.05 -14.95
CA LYS A 274 10.17 -1.09 -15.75
C LYS A 274 10.33 -2.42 -15.01
N LEU A 275 10.35 -2.41 -13.66
CA LEU A 275 10.39 -3.65 -12.90
C LEU A 275 9.18 -4.51 -13.24
N CYS A 276 9.45 -5.71 -13.74
CA CYS A 276 8.45 -6.74 -13.97
C CYS A 276 8.71 -7.96 -13.08
N ILE A 277 7.64 -8.48 -12.51
CA ILE A 277 7.63 -9.69 -11.67
C ILE A 277 6.71 -10.70 -12.35
N THR A 278 7.21 -11.91 -12.55
CA THR A 278 6.42 -13.01 -13.13
C THR A 278 5.80 -13.87 -12.01
N VAL A 279 4.52 -14.22 -12.14
CA VAL A 279 3.78 -15.08 -11.22
C VAL A 279 3.13 -16.25 -11.95
#